data_7e4f12579e7192b5e34ef28fb8e66325
#
_entry.id   7e4f12579e7192b5e34ef28fb8e66325
#
_cell.length_a   1.000
_cell.length_b   1.000
_cell.length_c   1.000
_cell.angle_alpha   90.00
_cell.angle_beta   90.00
_cell.angle_gamma   90.00
#
_symmetry.space_group_name_H-M   'P 1'
#
loop_
_entity.id
_entity.type
_entity.pdbx_description
1 polymer ?
#
loop_
_entity_poly.entity_id
_entity_poly.type
_entity_poly.pdbx_seq_one_letter_code
_entity_poly.pdbx_strand_id
1 'polypeptide(L)'
;MRPLQRSPYSSAHILDSLMPTAFPTSRLARSSRACCAAPLLAGVLLVGGCSHSTSSAAGSMAMAAPKADPRVGLRAGETDAGEAAWNLRLLSNTPASEKFKGVTNSDLSFFGPYAIQGNYNGFQVWDISNPRTPELKIGYLCPASQSDVSVYRNLLFVSGEGFGGRVDCGTQGVPDTVSTDRLRGIRIFDITDITNPKYLANVQTCRGSHTHTLVSDPKDPDNVYIYVSGSAPVRSPNELAGCSGLTPEEDPNSALFRIEVIKVPLAHPEQAAIVSSPRIFYDLAAPPSHGEAPQDVARAAKAAAEARARGGFTATIHGMEFVLPSRFVDPMLDSVVKGRGGSGAPTADDSTALRAALPDIIAKLVGSNIRTGPTQCHDITVYPAIGLAGGACGGYGLLLDISDVANPKRLGAVSDSNFSFWHSATFNNDGTKLLFTDEWGGGGQPRCR
;
A
#
# COMPACT_ATOMS: atom_id res chain seq x y z
N MET A 1 -39.38 26.59 -8.92
CA MET A 1 -38.96 25.26 -8.49
C MET A 1 -39.14 24.32 -9.67
N ARG A 2 -38.09 23.95 -10.35
CA ARG A 2 -38.08 22.92 -11.40
C ARG A 2 -37.23 21.77 -10.90
N PRO A 3 -37.63 20.50 -11.07
CA PRO A 3 -36.85 19.34 -10.62
C PRO A 3 -35.67 19.12 -11.56
N LEU A 4 -34.48 18.89 -10.98
CA LEU A 4 -33.27 18.51 -11.68
C LEU A 4 -33.40 17.05 -12.17
N GLN A 5 -33.31 16.88 -13.49
CA GLN A 5 -33.25 15.58 -14.15
C GLN A 5 -31.92 14.89 -13.76
N ARG A 6 -32.02 13.67 -13.26
CA ARG A 6 -30.88 12.76 -13.05
C ARG A 6 -30.42 12.26 -14.42
N SER A 7 -29.13 12.45 -14.72
CA SER A 7 -28.45 11.85 -15.86
C SER A 7 -27.99 10.45 -15.48
N PRO A 8 -28.26 9.41 -16.28
CA PRO A 8 -27.78 8.06 -16.03
C PRO A 8 -26.46 7.88 -16.78
N TYR A 9 -25.33 8.17 -16.14
CA TYR A 9 -24.04 7.73 -16.66
C TYR A 9 -23.49 6.62 -15.77
N SER A 10 -23.43 5.43 -16.32
CA SER A 10 -22.78 4.28 -15.73
C SER A 10 -21.26 4.45 -15.84
N SER A 11 -20.58 4.45 -14.70
CA SER A 11 -19.12 4.65 -14.59
C SER A 11 -18.26 3.64 -15.37
N ALA A 12 -18.84 2.54 -15.81
CA ALA A 12 -18.13 1.50 -16.59
C ALA A 12 -17.76 1.93 -18.03
N HIS A 13 -18.45 2.93 -18.58
CA HIS A 13 -18.20 3.35 -19.98
C HIS A 13 -17.06 4.37 -20.15
N ILE A 14 -16.59 4.98 -19.07
CA ILE A 14 -15.56 6.04 -19.16
C ILE A 14 -14.16 5.45 -19.36
N LEU A 15 -13.89 4.25 -18.83
CA LEU A 15 -12.57 3.59 -19.03
C LEU A 15 -12.41 3.01 -20.44
N ASP A 16 -13.49 2.54 -21.07
CA ASP A 16 -13.43 2.04 -22.44
C ASP A 16 -13.15 3.15 -23.48
N SER A 17 -13.44 4.42 -23.14
CA SER A 17 -13.23 5.57 -24.05
C SER A 17 -11.84 6.21 -23.93
N LEU A 18 -11.05 5.84 -22.90
CA LEU A 18 -9.69 6.37 -22.67
C LEU A 18 -8.59 5.46 -23.18
N MET A 19 -8.90 4.25 -23.64
CA MET A 19 -7.93 3.36 -24.27
C MET A 19 -7.73 3.75 -25.73
N PRO A 20 -6.50 3.92 -26.21
CA PRO A 20 -6.26 4.15 -27.64
C PRO A 20 -6.71 2.94 -28.45
N THR A 21 -7.60 3.17 -29.41
CA THR A 21 -8.05 2.16 -30.34
C THR A 21 -6.87 1.52 -31.07
N ALA A 22 -6.72 0.23 -30.88
CA ALA A 22 -6.00 -0.78 -31.66
C ALA A 22 -4.89 -0.29 -32.63
N PHE A 23 -3.67 -0.72 -32.34
CA PHE A 23 -2.60 -0.79 -33.35
C PHE A 23 -3.00 -1.74 -34.50
N PRO A 24 -2.70 -1.41 -35.76
CA PRO A 24 -3.02 -2.28 -36.87
C PRO A 24 -2.17 -3.56 -36.82
N THR A 25 -2.84 -4.70 -36.79
CA THR A 25 -2.21 -6.01 -36.91
C THR A 25 -1.59 -6.14 -38.31
N SER A 26 -0.29 -6.12 -38.42
CA SER A 26 0.43 -6.50 -39.64
C SER A 26 0.23 -7.99 -39.87
N ARG A 27 -0.56 -8.34 -40.90
CA ARG A 27 -0.68 -9.71 -41.42
C ARG A 27 0.66 -10.10 -42.05
N LEU A 28 1.39 -11.00 -41.42
CA LEU A 28 2.47 -11.74 -42.06
C LEU A 28 1.86 -12.77 -43.00
N ALA A 29 2.04 -12.52 -44.35
CA ALA A 29 1.68 -13.41 -45.40
C ALA A 29 2.49 -14.71 -45.30
N ARG A 30 1.82 -15.84 -45.17
CA ARG A 30 2.40 -17.18 -45.38
C ARG A 30 2.52 -17.42 -46.87
N SER A 31 3.73 -17.44 -47.37
CA SER A 31 4.02 -17.96 -48.72
C SER A 31 4.05 -19.49 -48.70
N SER A 32 3.07 -20.10 -49.34
CA SER A 32 3.07 -21.50 -49.73
C SER A 32 4.05 -21.72 -50.89
N ARG A 33 5.02 -22.61 -50.74
CA ARG A 33 5.71 -23.25 -51.85
C ARG A 33 5.46 -24.76 -51.77
N ALA A 34 4.72 -25.22 -52.73
CA ALA A 34 4.62 -26.62 -53.11
C ALA A 34 5.84 -26.99 -53.94
N CYS A 35 6.42 -28.16 -53.78
CA CYS A 35 7.05 -28.94 -54.85
C CYS A 35 7.19 -30.40 -54.48
N CYS A 36 6.74 -31.14 -55.32
CA CYS A 36 6.56 -32.54 -55.68
C CYS A 36 7.73 -33.49 -55.41
N ALA A 37 7.26 -34.73 -55.35
CA ALA A 37 7.84 -35.99 -55.91
C ALA A 37 8.36 -37.02 -54.91
N ALA A 38 7.63 -38.13 -54.85
CA ALA A 38 8.05 -39.45 -54.38
C ALA A 38 9.03 -40.12 -55.40
N PRO A 39 9.73 -41.22 -55.13
CA PRO A 39 9.09 -42.51 -54.89
C PRO A 39 9.78 -43.47 -53.89
N LEU A 40 8.99 -44.43 -53.39
CA LEU A 40 9.16 -45.82 -53.03
C LEU A 40 10.58 -46.37 -52.73
N LEU A 41 10.75 -46.99 -51.54
CA LEU A 41 11.21 -48.40 -51.43
C LEU A 41 10.98 -48.95 -49.99
N ALA A 42 10.71 -50.21 -50.04
CA ALA A 42 10.22 -51.07 -48.94
C ALA A 42 11.23 -51.34 -47.83
N GLY A 43 10.66 -51.71 -46.64
CA GLY A 43 11.28 -52.76 -45.84
C GLY A 43 11.38 -52.51 -44.34
N VAL A 44 10.82 -53.48 -43.64
CA VAL A 44 11.07 -53.97 -42.29
C VAL A 44 10.29 -53.33 -41.13
N LEU A 45 9.32 -54.11 -40.71
CA LEU A 45 8.64 -54.02 -39.40
C LEU A 45 9.64 -54.21 -38.25
N LEU A 46 9.71 -53.20 -37.37
CA LEU A 46 10.12 -53.39 -35.98
C LEU A 46 9.04 -52.78 -35.09
N VAL A 47 8.34 -53.67 -34.38
CA VAL A 47 7.37 -53.30 -33.39
C VAL A 47 8.14 -52.76 -32.15
N GLY A 48 8.26 -51.46 -32.06
CA GLY A 48 8.72 -50.74 -30.84
C GLY A 48 7.48 -50.16 -30.16
N GLY A 49 7.09 -50.74 -29.05
CA GLY A 49 6.01 -50.22 -28.23
C GLY A 49 6.35 -48.83 -27.66
N CYS A 50 5.78 -47.78 -28.23
CA CYS A 50 5.78 -46.47 -27.58
C CYS A 50 4.75 -46.52 -26.45
N SER A 51 5.29 -46.67 -25.22
CA SER A 51 4.50 -46.37 -24.02
C SER A 51 4.19 -44.87 -24.04
N HIS A 52 3.01 -44.52 -24.47
CA HIS A 52 2.48 -43.19 -24.24
C HIS A 52 2.26 -43.04 -22.75
N SER A 53 3.19 -42.39 -22.05
CA SER A 53 2.93 -41.85 -20.74
C SER A 53 1.90 -40.74 -20.91
N THR A 54 0.63 -41.10 -20.79
CA THR A 54 -0.43 -40.13 -20.54
C THR A 54 -0.14 -39.50 -19.18
N SER A 55 0.56 -38.39 -19.18
CA SER A 55 0.49 -37.46 -18.06
C SER A 55 -0.95 -37.01 -17.98
N SER A 56 -1.72 -37.66 -17.13
CA SER A 56 -3.01 -37.16 -16.69
C SER A 56 -2.72 -35.83 -15.99
N ALA A 57 -2.84 -34.73 -16.73
CA ALA A 57 -3.08 -33.44 -16.14
C ALA A 57 -4.37 -33.63 -15.31
N ALA A 58 -4.21 -33.83 -14.01
CA ALA A 58 -5.32 -33.74 -13.07
C ALA A 58 -5.85 -32.31 -13.17
N GLY A 59 -6.77 -32.09 -14.08
CA GLY A 59 -7.56 -30.90 -14.14
C GLY A 59 -8.23 -30.77 -12.79
N SER A 60 -7.78 -29.81 -11.99
CA SER A 60 -8.46 -29.39 -10.78
C SER A 60 -9.88 -29.00 -11.20
N MET A 61 -10.84 -29.92 -11.01
CA MET A 61 -12.24 -29.55 -11.18
C MET A 61 -12.57 -28.56 -10.09
N ALA A 62 -12.75 -27.29 -10.49
CA ALA A 62 -13.22 -26.27 -9.58
C ALA A 62 -14.52 -26.76 -8.94
N MET A 63 -14.53 -26.87 -7.61
CA MET A 63 -15.71 -27.27 -6.88
C MET A 63 -16.80 -26.21 -7.07
N ALA A 64 -18.06 -26.64 -7.24
CA ALA A 64 -19.18 -25.71 -7.28
C ALA A 64 -19.21 -24.85 -5.99
N ALA A 65 -19.55 -23.57 -6.15
CA ALA A 65 -19.69 -22.70 -4.98
C ALA A 65 -20.68 -23.26 -3.97
N PRO A 66 -20.42 -23.16 -2.66
CA PRO A 66 -21.38 -23.56 -1.63
C PRO A 66 -22.72 -22.85 -1.84
N LYS A 67 -23.83 -23.59 -1.70
CA LYS A 67 -25.20 -23.03 -1.85
C LYS A 67 -25.54 -22.00 -0.78
N ALA A 68 -24.98 -22.13 0.44
CA ALA A 68 -25.04 -21.15 1.51
C ALA A 68 -23.66 -20.52 1.66
N ASP A 69 -23.62 -19.22 2.00
CA ASP A 69 -22.35 -18.53 2.26
C ASP A 69 -21.70 -19.15 3.53
N PRO A 70 -20.55 -19.83 3.40
CA PRO A 70 -19.90 -20.50 4.53
C PRO A 70 -19.32 -19.53 5.55
N ARG A 71 -19.34 -18.22 5.27
CA ARG A 71 -18.87 -17.19 6.18
C ARG A 71 -19.93 -16.75 7.18
N VAL A 72 -21.21 -17.10 6.94
CA VAL A 72 -22.29 -16.71 7.86
C VAL A 72 -22.18 -17.50 9.17
N GLY A 73 -22.13 -16.77 10.29
CA GLY A 73 -22.05 -17.36 11.61
C GLY A 73 -20.67 -17.86 12.05
N LEU A 74 -19.62 -17.50 11.30
CA LEU A 74 -18.25 -17.79 11.74
C LEU A 74 -17.95 -17.14 13.09
N ARG A 75 -17.32 -17.93 13.98
CA ARG A 75 -16.86 -17.45 15.26
C ARG A 75 -15.65 -16.53 15.08
N ALA A 76 -15.69 -15.34 15.69
CA ALA A 76 -14.53 -14.47 15.78
C ALA A 76 -13.52 -15.00 16.82
N GLY A 77 -12.24 -14.75 16.62
CA GLY A 77 -11.18 -15.10 17.54
C GLY A 77 -9.83 -14.59 17.04
N GLU A 78 -8.94 -14.17 17.96
CA GLU A 78 -7.61 -13.65 17.61
C GLU A 78 -6.71 -14.76 17.04
N THR A 79 -6.78 -15.97 17.62
CA THR A 79 -5.94 -17.12 17.23
C THR A 79 -6.75 -18.35 16.88
N ASP A 80 -8.04 -18.34 17.08
CA ASP A 80 -8.95 -19.50 17.00
C ASP A 80 -10.26 -19.16 16.26
N ALA A 81 -10.26 -18.17 15.37
CA ALA A 81 -11.41 -17.80 14.54
C ALA A 81 -11.93 -19.00 13.75
N GLY A 82 -13.24 -19.03 13.51
CA GLY A 82 -13.85 -20.01 12.61
C GLY A 82 -13.34 -19.86 11.19
N GLU A 83 -13.31 -20.95 10.41
CA GLU A 83 -12.76 -20.98 9.07
C GLU A 83 -13.83 -21.22 8.02
N ALA A 84 -13.71 -20.52 6.90
CA ALA A 84 -14.43 -20.81 5.67
C ALA A 84 -13.45 -20.81 4.49
N ALA A 85 -13.44 -21.90 3.74
CA ALA A 85 -12.59 -22.04 2.56
C ALA A 85 -13.35 -22.67 1.41
N TRP A 86 -13.09 -22.19 0.19
CA TRP A 86 -13.58 -22.77 -1.03
C TRP A 86 -12.51 -22.75 -2.11
N ASN A 87 -12.21 -23.88 -2.71
CA ASN A 87 -11.11 -24.10 -3.65
C ASN A 87 -9.71 -23.76 -3.10
N LEU A 88 -9.59 -23.56 -1.79
CA LEU A 88 -8.35 -23.34 -1.07
C LEU A 88 -8.27 -24.31 0.12
N ARG A 89 -7.06 -24.64 0.52
CA ARG A 89 -6.79 -25.43 1.72
C ARG A 89 -5.69 -24.78 2.52
N LEU A 90 -5.97 -24.48 3.79
CA LEU A 90 -4.94 -24.05 4.74
C LEU A 90 -3.91 -25.18 4.89
N LEU A 91 -2.64 -24.89 4.69
CA LEU A 91 -1.54 -25.82 4.86
C LEU A 91 -0.91 -25.73 6.24
N SER A 92 -0.75 -24.51 6.74
CA SER A 92 -0.20 -24.24 8.06
C SER A 92 -0.65 -22.86 8.56
N ASN A 93 -0.61 -22.68 9.86
CA ASN A 93 -0.74 -21.39 10.54
C ASN A 93 0.39 -21.32 11.58
N THR A 94 1.38 -20.46 11.32
CA THR A 94 2.58 -20.34 12.17
C THR A 94 2.47 -19.04 12.98
N PRO A 95 2.50 -19.11 14.31
CA PRO A 95 2.40 -17.92 15.14
C PRO A 95 3.62 -16.99 14.98
N ALA A 96 3.41 -15.70 15.24
CA ALA A 96 4.49 -14.71 15.25
C ALA A 96 5.60 -15.09 16.24
N SER A 97 6.85 -14.79 15.89
CA SER A 97 7.99 -14.96 16.81
C SER A 97 7.90 -13.96 17.96
N GLU A 98 8.55 -14.26 19.09
CA GLU A 98 8.45 -13.45 20.33
C GLU A 98 8.77 -11.96 20.12
N LYS A 99 9.74 -11.62 19.26
CA LYS A 99 10.12 -10.23 18.96
C LYS A 99 9.02 -9.45 18.21
N PHE A 100 8.08 -10.15 17.58
CA PHE A 100 7.05 -9.60 16.70
C PHE A 100 5.63 -9.90 17.19
N LYS A 101 5.51 -10.54 18.37
CA LYS A 101 4.23 -10.89 18.97
C LYS A 101 3.44 -9.64 19.36
N GLY A 102 2.17 -9.60 18.99
CA GLY A 102 1.28 -8.45 19.26
C GLY A 102 1.59 -7.20 18.41
N VAL A 103 2.45 -7.33 17.39
CA VAL A 103 2.77 -6.24 16.46
C VAL A 103 2.23 -6.60 15.07
N THR A 104 1.62 -5.63 14.41
CA THR A 104 0.99 -5.82 13.11
C THR A 104 2.01 -6.23 12.05
N ASN A 105 1.70 -7.30 11.32
CA ASN A 105 2.40 -7.63 10.07
C ASN A 105 1.84 -6.77 8.93
N SER A 106 2.68 -6.55 7.93
CA SER A 106 2.31 -5.81 6.73
C SER A 106 2.39 -6.71 5.49
N ASP A 107 3.25 -6.39 4.56
CA ASP A 107 3.31 -7.00 3.25
C ASP A 107 4.20 -8.25 3.20
N LEU A 108 4.19 -8.92 2.05
CA LEU A 108 4.99 -10.12 1.77
C LEU A 108 5.77 -9.96 0.47
N SER A 109 7.05 -10.34 0.51
CA SER A 109 7.87 -10.52 -0.67
C SER A 109 8.57 -11.88 -0.64
N PHE A 110 9.08 -12.34 -1.79
CA PHE A 110 9.65 -13.68 -1.90
C PHE A 110 11.05 -13.64 -2.50
N PHE A 111 11.95 -14.47 -1.96
CA PHE A 111 13.29 -14.65 -2.44
C PHE A 111 13.67 -16.15 -2.42
N GLY A 112 13.64 -16.81 -3.60
CA GLY A 112 13.78 -18.24 -3.67
C GLY A 112 12.74 -18.98 -2.81
N PRO A 113 13.17 -19.86 -1.89
CA PRO A 113 12.26 -20.58 -1.00
C PRO A 113 11.87 -19.79 0.25
N TYR A 114 12.18 -18.51 0.31
CA TYR A 114 11.93 -17.69 1.49
C TYR A 114 10.76 -16.71 1.26
N ALA A 115 9.92 -16.57 2.27
CA ALA A 115 8.97 -15.47 2.40
C ALA A 115 9.55 -14.42 3.36
N ILE A 116 9.59 -13.18 2.92
CA ILE A 116 9.98 -12.02 3.72
C ILE A 116 8.69 -11.30 4.11
N GLN A 117 8.41 -11.25 5.39
CA GLN A 117 7.20 -10.64 5.94
C GLN A 117 7.55 -9.33 6.63
N GLY A 118 7.01 -8.24 6.12
CA GLY A 118 7.08 -6.95 6.78
C GLY A 118 6.31 -6.96 8.11
N ASN A 119 6.76 -6.14 9.04
CA ASN A 119 6.14 -5.97 10.34
C ASN A 119 6.48 -4.58 10.87
N TYR A 120 5.61 -3.99 11.69
CA TYR A 120 5.82 -2.63 12.23
C TYR A 120 7.08 -2.51 13.09
N ASN A 121 7.66 -3.65 13.55
CA ASN A 121 8.95 -3.71 14.23
C ASN A 121 10.14 -4.04 13.31
N GLY A 122 9.92 -4.21 12.00
CA GLY A 122 10.95 -4.59 11.05
C GLY A 122 10.49 -5.65 10.07
N PHE A 123 11.22 -6.76 9.90
CA PHE A 123 10.79 -7.85 9.02
C PHE A 123 11.23 -9.22 9.53
N GLN A 124 10.54 -10.26 9.08
CA GLN A 124 10.82 -11.66 9.38
C GLN A 124 11.09 -12.43 8.09
N VAL A 125 12.02 -13.36 8.11
CA VAL A 125 12.32 -14.27 6.99
C VAL A 125 11.94 -15.68 7.37
N TRP A 126 11.05 -16.27 6.59
CA TRP A 126 10.54 -17.63 6.77
C TRP A 126 11.01 -18.51 5.63
N ASP A 127 11.59 -19.66 5.94
CA ASP A 127 11.82 -20.73 4.98
C ASP A 127 10.49 -21.45 4.74
N ILE A 128 9.98 -21.37 3.51
CA ILE A 128 8.75 -21.99 3.06
C ILE A 128 8.96 -23.13 2.08
N SER A 129 10.19 -23.71 2.04
CA SER A 129 10.50 -24.92 1.24
C SER A 129 9.52 -26.04 1.55
N ASN A 130 9.10 -26.19 2.81
CA ASN A 130 7.97 -26.98 3.21
C ASN A 130 6.83 -26.06 3.70
N PRO A 131 5.82 -25.77 2.88
CA PRO A 131 4.75 -24.86 3.27
C PRO A 131 3.83 -25.40 4.38
N ARG A 132 3.99 -26.65 4.79
CA ARG A 132 3.27 -27.22 5.94
C ARG A 132 3.94 -26.92 7.27
N THR A 133 5.22 -26.62 7.25
CA THR A 133 6.06 -26.33 8.42
C THR A 133 7.01 -25.18 8.11
N PRO A 134 6.53 -23.93 7.92
CA PRO A 134 7.38 -22.77 7.72
C PRO A 134 8.33 -22.60 8.91
N GLU A 135 9.60 -22.32 8.63
CA GLU A 135 10.61 -22.12 9.65
C GLU A 135 11.14 -20.69 9.67
N LEU A 136 11.08 -20.04 10.83
CA LEU A 136 11.68 -18.71 10.99
C LEU A 136 13.22 -18.84 10.89
N LYS A 137 13.82 -18.13 9.93
CA LYS A 137 15.28 -18.02 9.80
C LYS A 137 15.81 -16.82 10.58
N ILE A 138 15.21 -15.66 10.42
CA ILE A 138 15.56 -14.45 11.16
C ILE A 138 14.34 -13.60 11.49
N GLY A 139 14.46 -12.83 12.58
CA GLY A 139 13.61 -11.68 12.87
C GLY A 139 14.51 -10.45 13.00
N TYR A 140 14.45 -9.56 12.02
CA TYR A 140 15.27 -8.36 11.93
C TYR A 140 14.51 -7.16 12.52
N LEU A 141 14.93 -6.69 13.71
CA LEU A 141 14.33 -5.52 14.35
C LEU A 141 14.84 -4.25 13.70
N CYS A 142 13.94 -3.46 13.15
CA CYS A 142 14.22 -2.17 12.53
C CYS A 142 12.91 -1.36 12.39
N PRO A 143 12.32 -0.90 13.51
CA PRO A 143 11.01 -0.28 13.51
C PRO A 143 10.95 0.97 12.63
N ALA A 144 9.87 1.10 11.86
CA ALA A 144 9.53 2.35 11.16
C ALA A 144 8.06 2.41 10.71
N SER A 145 7.14 1.76 11.43
CA SER A 145 5.73 1.57 11.05
C SER A 145 5.58 0.50 9.97
N GLN A 146 4.85 0.73 8.90
CA GLN A 146 4.36 -0.25 7.93
C GLN A 146 5.38 -1.33 7.52
N SER A 147 6.62 -0.95 7.18
CA SER A 147 7.66 -1.88 6.71
C SER A 147 7.19 -2.75 5.52
N ASP A 148 6.47 -2.14 4.57
CA ASP A 148 6.18 -2.76 3.29
C ASP A 148 7.47 -3.22 2.62
N VAL A 149 7.49 -4.43 2.05
CA VAL A 149 8.71 -5.11 1.59
C VAL A 149 8.65 -5.48 0.12
N SER A 150 9.73 -5.23 -0.62
CA SER A 150 9.88 -5.66 -2.01
C SER A 150 11.28 -6.20 -2.25
N VAL A 151 11.41 -7.16 -3.16
CA VAL A 151 12.71 -7.76 -3.53
C VAL A 151 12.97 -7.56 -5.02
N TYR A 152 14.17 -7.10 -5.33
CA TYR A 152 14.70 -7.12 -6.68
C TYR A 152 16.11 -7.71 -6.70
N ARG A 153 16.29 -8.87 -7.34
CA ARG A 153 17.52 -9.66 -7.28
C ARG A 153 17.90 -9.95 -5.81
N ASN A 154 19.06 -9.50 -5.36
CA ASN A 154 19.57 -9.66 -3.98
C ASN A 154 19.35 -8.40 -3.11
N LEU A 155 18.53 -7.46 -3.55
CA LEU A 155 18.19 -6.26 -2.80
C LEU A 155 16.79 -6.38 -2.20
N LEU A 156 16.68 -6.07 -0.92
CA LEU A 156 15.41 -5.93 -0.21
C LEU A 156 15.19 -4.45 0.09
N PHE A 157 14.02 -3.96 -0.24
CA PHE A 157 13.54 -2.61 0.04
C PHE A 157 12.49 -2.66 1.12
N VAL A 158 12.57 -1.75 2.09
CA VAL A 158 11.66 -1.71 3.23
C VAL A 158 11.17 -0.27 3.45
N SER A 159 9.87 -0.08 3.43
CA SER A 159 9.22 1.21 3.68
C SER A 159 9.34 1.65 5.13
N GLY A 160 9.31 2.97 5.35
CA GLY A 160 9.22 3.58 6.67
C GLY A 160 8.54 4.93 6.64
N GLU A 161 7.54 5.14 7.48
CA GLU A 161 6.82 6.41 7.59
C GLU A 161 6.60 6.88 9.02
N GLY A 162 6.77 5.98 9.99
CA GLY A 162 6.48 6.24 11.40
C GLY A 162 7.40 7.27 12.03
N PHE A 163 6.87 8.02 12.99
CA PHE A 163 7.64 9.05 13.71
C PHE A 163 8.75 8.48 14.60
N GLY A 164 8.64 7.22 15.00
CA GLY A 164 9.62 6.52 15.84
C GLY A 164 10.72 5.78 15.07
N GLY A 165 10.63 5.70 13.72
CA GLY A 165 11.64 5.02 12.91
C GLY A 165 12.98 5.74 12.97
N ARG A 166 14.09 4.96 13.05
CA ARG A 166 15.46 5.48 13.12
C ARG A 166 16.30 5.04 11.94
N VAL A 167 17.23 5.90 11.52
CA VAL A 167 18.17 5.59 10.43
C VAL A 167 19.11 4.43 10.78
N ASP A 168 19.40 4.21 12.07
CA ASP A 168 20.28 3.16 12.58
C ASP A 168 19.54 1.86 12.98
N CYS A 169 18.26 1.72 12.66
CA CYS A 169 17.40 0.63 13.12
C CYS A 169 17.25 0.48 14.64
N GLY A 170 17.60 1.49 15.41
CA GLY A 170 17.42 1.49 16.87
C GLY A 170 15.96 1.37 17.28
N THR A 171 15.71 0.68 18.39
CA THR A 171 14.36 0.42 18.91
C THR A 171 13.90 1.46 19.96
N GLN A 172 14.76 2.41 20.32
CA GLN A 172 14.49 3.43 21.32
C GLN A 172 13.56 4.57 20.81
N GLY A 173 13.21 4.53 19.52
CA GLY A 173 12.37 5.55 18.91
C GLY A 173 13.08 6.90 18.70
N VAL A 174 12.33 7.93 18.34
CA VAL A 174 12.78 9.32 18.14
C VAL A 174 11.82 10.24 18.90
N PRO A 175 12.15 10.64 20.13
CA PRO A 175 11.26 11.45 20.96
C PRO A 175 11.13 12.91 20.49
N ASP A 176 12.17 13.44 19.80
CA ASP A 176 12.18 14.82 19.36
C ASP A 176 11.20 15.06 18.20
N THR A 177 10.58 16.23 18.19
CA THR A 177 9.64 16.64 17.11
C THR A 177 10.37 16.80 15.78
N VAL A 178 11.65 17.22 15.82
CA VAL A 178 12.54 17.40 14.68
C VAL A 178 13.83 16.64 14.97
N SER A 179 14.20 15.67 14.13
CA SER A 179 15.42 14.88 14.32
C SER A 179 15.94 14.30 13.01
N THR A 180 17.22 14.49 12.76
CA THR A 180 17.94 13.87 11.63
C THR A 180 18.14 12.35 11.80
N ASP A 181 17.96 11.83 13.02
CA ASP A 181 17.99 10.38 13.29
C ASP A 181 16.72 9.67 12.81
N ARG A 182 15.67 10.43 12.50
CA ARG A 182 14.39 9.83 12.05
C ARG A 182 14.50 9.33 10.64
N LEU A 183 14.12 8.06 10.44
CA LEU A 183 13.91 7.50 9.12
C LEU A 183 12.46 7.66 8.69
N ARG A 184 12.27 8.24 7.50
CA ARG A 184 11.01 8.22 6.76
C ARG A 184 11.33 8.17 5.27
N GLY A 185 11.08 7.02 4.64
CA GLY A 185 11.43 6.75 3.26
C GLY A 185 11.67 5.26 3.03
N ILE A 186 12.70 4.92 2.27
CA ILE A 186 13.04 3.54 1.89
C ILE A 186 14.38 3.15 2.49
N ARG A 187 14.46 1.98 3.11
CA ARG A 187 15.71 1.29 3.46
C ARG A 187 16.07 0.27 2.40
N ILE A 188 17.36 0.07 2.18
CA ILE A 188 17.90 -0.87 1.20
C ILE A 188 18.84 -1.84 1.93
N PHE A 189 18.56 -3.12 1.77
CA PHE A 189 19.38 -4.21 2.34
C PHE A 189 19.93 -5.11 1.23
N ASP A 190 21.15 -5.60 1.39
CA ASP A 190 21.66 -6.75 0.64
C ASP A 190 21.25 -8.03 1.37
N ILE A 191 20.52 -8.90 0.66
CA ILE A 191 20.04 -10.20 1.14
C ILE A 191 20.73 -11.36 0.41
N THR A 192 21.91 -11.15 -0.14
CA THR A 192 22.73 -12.25 -0.72
C THR A 192 22.89 -13.38 0.29
N ASP A 193 23.14 -13.05 1.55
CA ASP A 193 22.97 -13.95 2.69
C ASP A 193 21.65 -13.59 3.40
N ILE A 194 20.60 -14.34 3.09
CA ILE A 194 19.25 -14.09 3.61
C ILE A 194 19.18 -14.24 5.14
N THR A 195 20.12 -14.96 5.75
CA THR A 195 20.18 -15.14 7.20
C THR A 195 20.93 -14.01 7.91
N ASN A 196 21.61 -13.15 7.14
CA ASN A 196 22.36 -12.02 7.65
C ASN A 196 22.25 -10.79 6.73
N PRO A 197 21.04 -10.22 6.57
CA PRO A 197 20.81 -9.04 5.74
C PRO A 197 21.71 -7.88 6.15
N LYS A 198 22.34 -7.24 5.17
CA LYS A 198 23.21 -6.09 5.40
C LYS A 198 22.47 -4.82 5.04
N TYR A 199 22.33 -3.92 5.99
CA TYR A 199 21.79 -2.59 5.74
C TYR A 199 22.81 -1.77 4.94
N LEU A 200 22.44 -1.40 3.69
CA LEU A 200 23.34 -0.69 2.77
C LEU A 200 23.12 0.81 2.81
N ALA A 201 21.87 1.24 2.71
CA ALA A 201 21.53 2.65 2.57
C ALA A 201 20.06 2.91 2.90
N ASN A 202 19.71 4.20 2.97
CA ASN A 202 18.33 4.65 2.96
C ASN A 202 18.16 5.89 2.09
N VAL A 203 16.95 6.06 1.53
CA VAL A 203 16.54 7.28 0.83
C VAL A 203 15.43 7.92 1.64
N GLN A 204 15.71 9.10 2.18
CA GLN A 204 14.75 9.88 2.94
C GLN A 204 13.79 10.61 2.01
N THR A 205 12.51 10.61 2.35
CA THR A 205 11.46 11.35 1.63
C THR A 205 10.76 12.33 2.56
N CYS A 206 10.11 13.34 2.00
CA CYS A 206 9.41 14.34 2.80
C CYS A 206 8.19 13.80 3.55
N ARG A 207 7.61 12.70 3.10
CA ARG A 207 6.36 12.15 3.66
C ARG A 207 6.46 10.68 4.05
N GLY A 208 7.67 10.11 4.05
CA GLY A 208 7.86 8.69 4.30
C GLY A 208 7.33 7.81 3.17
N SER A 209 7.26 6.52 3.45
CA SER A 209 6.72 5.51 2.56
C SER A 209 5.82 4.56 3.36
N HIS A 210 4.53 4.56 3.05
CA HIS A 210 3.56 3.59 3.56
C HIS A 210 3.71 2.29 2.81
N THR A 211 3.48 2.36 1.50
CA THR A 211 3.82 1.33 0.52
C THR A 211 4.79 1.90 -0.52
N HIS A 212 5.43 1.03 -1.27
CA HIS A 212 6.26 1.42 -2.39
C HIS A 212 6.14 0.41 -3.53
N THR A 213 6.43 0.85 -4.74
CA THR A 213 6.31 0.00 -5.92
C THR A 213 7.62 -0.09 -6.66
N LEU A 214 8.15 -1.30 -6.84
CA LEU A 214 9.32 -1.54 -7.69
C LEU A 214 8.94 -1.47 -9.16
N VAL A 215 9.74 -0.74 -9.93
CA VAL A 215 9.57 -0.60 -11.37
C VAL A 215 10.89 -0.91 -12.07
N SER A 216 10.88 -1.94 -12.90
CA SER A 216 11.99 -2.23 -13.80
C SER A 216 11.77 -1.52 -15.13
N ASP A 217 12.84 -0.91 -15.66
CA ASP A 217 12.85 -0.35 -17.02
C ASP A 217 13.68 -1.26 -17.93
N PRO A 218 13.07 -1.91 -18.95
CA PRO A 218 13.83 -2.71 -19.91
C PRO A 218 14.90 -1.93 -20.68
N LYS A 219 14.78 -0.59 -20.73
CA LYS A 219 15.74 0.31 -21.38
C LYS A 219 16.90 0.70 -20.46
N ASP A 220 16.77 0.47 -19.15
CA ASP A 220 17.76 0.81 -18.13
C ASP A 220 18.00 -0.40 -17.17
N PRO A 221 18.57 -1.52 -17.67
CA PRO A 221 18.70 -2.76 -16.90
C PRO A 221 19.70 -2.69 -15.75
N ASP A 222 20.52 -1.65 -15.68
CA ASP A 222 21.51 -1.42 -14.64
C ASP A 222 20.91 -0.75 -13.40
N ASN A 223 19.64 -0.37 -13.46
CA ASN A 223 18.93 0.30 -12.39
C ASN A 223 17.58 -0.35 -12.10
N VAL A 224 17.07 -0.15 -10.89
CA VAL A 224 15.66 -0.36 -10.55
C VAL A 224 15.11 0.94 -9.99
N TYR A 225 13.83 1.18 -10.22
CA TYR A 225 13.14 2.39 -9.75
C TYR A 225 12.14 2.03 -8.66
N ILE A 226 11.87 2.99 -7.79
CA ILE A 226 10.88 2.85 -6.71
C ILE A 226 9.97 4.07 -6.75
N TYR A 227 8.66 3.83 -6.85
CA TYR A 227 7.65 4.86 -6.68
C TYR A 227 7.22 4.92 -5.22
N VAL A 228 7.28 6.09 -4.62
CA VAL A 228 6.85 6.36 -3.25
C VAL A 228 5.83 7.49 -3.28
N SER A 229 4.62 7.22 -2.82
CA SER A 229 3.53 8.18 -2.88
C SER A 229 3.44 9.11 -1.67
N GLY A 230 4.11 8.78 -0.58
CA GLY A 230 4.19 9.61 0.63
C GLY A 230 2.84 9.85 1.32
N SER A 231 2.47 9.01 2.27
CA SER A 231 1.17 9.07 2.95
C SER A 231 1.17 9.87 4.24
N ALA A 232 2.31 9.96 4.92
CA ALA A 232 2.41 10.64 6.20
C ALA A 232 2.45 12.18 6.10
N PRO A 233 2.26 12.91 7.20
CA PRO A 233 2.44 14.37 7.23
C PRO A 233 3.82 14.79 6.74
N VAL A 234 3.90 15.94 6.09
CA VAL A 234 5.19 16.48 5.61
C VAL A 234 6.13 16.77 6.77
N ARG A 235 7.38 16.35 6.64
CA ARG A 235 8.46 16.63 7.61
C ARG A 235 8.80 18.12 7.68
N SER A 236 9.30 18.55 8.83
CA SER A 236 9.91 19.87 8.95
C SER A 236 11.12 20.02 8.00
N PRO A 237 11.30 21.17 7.33
CA PRO A 237 12.51 21.43 6.56
C PRO A 237 13.79 21.44 7.43
N ASN A 238 13.66 21.60 8.75
CA ASN A 238 14.77 21.46 9.71
C ASN A 238 15.16 19.99 9.95
N GLU A 239 14.28 19.03 9.61
CA GLU A 239 14.56 17.60 9.70
C GLU A 239 15.10 17.07 8.36
N LEU A 240 14.50 17.49 7.27
CA LEU A 240 14.94 17.20 5.91
C LEU A 240 14.78 18.44 5.04
N ALA A 241 15.89 19.00 4.59
CA ALA A 241 15.90 20.18 3.74
C ALA A 241 15.08 19.96 2.45
N GLY A 242 14.39 21.00 2.00
CA GLY A 242 13.55 20.95 0.80
C GLY A 242 12.15 20.38 0.99
N CYS A 243 11.77 19.96 2.21
CA CYS A 243 10.41 19.54 2.51
C CYS A 243 9.50 20.74 2.80
N SER A 244 8.43 20.87 2.03
CA SER A 244 7.42 21.91 2.21
C SER A 244 6.02 21.26 2.21
N GLY A 245 5.20 21.65 3.17
CA GLY A 245 3.80 21.26 3.27
C GLY A 245 2.83 22.34 2.79
N LEU A 246 3.34 23.42 2.21
CA LEU A 246 2.52 24.46 1.57
C LEU A 246 1.83 23.92 0.32
N THR A 247 0.83 24.63 -0.18
CA THR A 247 0.21 24.25 -1.46
C THR A 247 1.19 24.49 -2.62
N PRO A 248 1.00 23.81 -3.77
CA PRO A 248 1.87 24.05 -4.95
C PRO A 248 1.86 25.48 -5.47
N GLU A 249 0.79 26.24 -5.19
CA GLU A 249 0.65 27.66 -5.55
C GLU A 249 1.53 28.54 -4.63
N GLU A 250 1.68 28.14 -3.38
CA GLU A 250 2.51 28.86 -2.40
C GLU A 250 3.99 28.46 -2.51
N ASP A 251 4.25 27.19 -2.81
CA ASP A 251 5.60 26.66 -2.98
C ASP A 251 5.65 25.64 -4.12
N PRO A 252 6.31 25.93 -5.24
CA PRO A 252 6.44 24.99 -6.35
C PRO A 252 7.19 23.71 -5.97
N ASN A 253 7.93 23.67 -4.85
CA ASN A 253 8.61 22.48 -4.33
C ASN A 253 7.78 21.72 -3.28
N SER A 254 6.50 22.07 -3.11
CA SER A 254 5.62 21.36 -2.17
C SER A 254 5.75 19.85 -2.29
N ALA A 255 5.86 19.18 -1.13
CA ALA A 255 5.87 17.72 -1.04
C ALA A 255 4.47 17.09 -1.23
N LEU A 256 3.47 17.91 -1.51
CA LEU A 256 2.10 17.50 -1.74
C LEU A 256 1.83 17.36 -3.24
N PHE A 257 0.79 16.57 -3.57
CA PHE A 257 0.32 16.40 -4.94
C PHE A 257 1.34 15.74 -5.89
N ARG A 258 2.34 15.03 -5.34
CA ARG A 258 3.40 14.37 -6.11
C ARG A 258 3.73 13.00 -5.53
N ILE A 259 4.39 12.18 -6.32
CA ILE A 259 5.14 11.01 -5.85
C ILE A 259 6.64 11.29 -5.93
N GLU A 260 7.44 10.49 -5.22
CA GLU A 260 8.89 10.49 -5.36
C GLU A 260 9.31 9.28 -6.21
N VAL A 261 10.16 9.50 -7.21
CA VAL A 261 10.78 8.43 -8.00
C VAL A 261 12.22 8.28 -7.56
N ILE A 262 12.53 7.16 -6.94
CA ILE A 262 13.89 6.82 -6.50
C ILE A 262 14.52 5.93 -7.58
N LYS A 263 15.72 6.27 -8.02
CA LYS A 263 16.57 5.44 -8.87
C LYS A 263 17.60 4.73 -8.01
N VAL A 264 17.73 3.43 -8.17
CA VAL A 264 18.69 2.59 -7.43
C VAL A 264 19.64 1.93 -8.42
N PRO A 265 20.90 2.39 -8.50
CA PRO A 265 21.93 1.73 -9.31
C PRO A 265 22.24 0.34 -8.72
N LEU A 266 22.13 -0.72 -9.53
CA LEU A 266 22.26 -2.10 -9.03
C LEU A 266 23.71 -2.47 -8.64
N ALA A 267 24.71 -1.84 -9.28
CA ALA A 267 26.11 -2.01 -8.92
C ALA A 267 26.50 -1.21 -7.67
N HIS A 268 25.75 -0.15 -7.34
CA HIS A 268 26.04 0.80 -6.26
C HIS A 268 24.74 1.23 -5.58
N PRO A 269 24.01 0.32 -4.92
CA PRO A 269 22.71 0.63 -4.30
C PRO A 269 22.78 1.69 -3.21
N GLU A 270 23.96 1.93 -2.64
CA GLU A 270 24.26 3.01 -1.70
C GLU A 270 24.15 4.42 -2.33
N GLN A 271 24.13 4.50 -3.67
CA GLN A 271 23.95 5.74 -4.42
C GLN A 271 22.49 5.99 -4.80
N ALA A 272 21.56 5.22 -4.25
CA ALA A 272 20.14 5.42 -4.48
C ALA A 272 19.70 6.84 -4.13
N ALA A 273 18.93 7.47 -5.00
CA ALA A 273 18.48 8.84 -4.83
C ALA A 273 17.14 9.12 -5.53
N ILE A 274 16.42 10.14 -5.04
CA ILE A 274 15.26 10.70 -5.73
C ILE A 274 15.75 11.38 -7.02
N VAL A 275 15.24 10.95 -8.17
CA VAL A 275 15.58 11.51 -9.49
C VAL A 275 14.50 12.41 -10.06
N SER A 276 13.27 12.24 -9.61
CA SER A 276 12.15 13.10 -10.00
C SER A 276 11.03 13.07 -8.96
N SER A 277 10.12 14.04 -9.05
CA SER A 277 8.95 14.17 -8.17
C SER A 277 7.73 14.60 -8.97
N PRO A 278 7.20 13.73 -9.85
CA PRO A 278 6.10 14.08 -10.76
C PRO A 278 4.79 14.39 -10.01
N ARG A 279 4.13 15.47 -10.41
CA ARG A 279 2.88 15.95 -9.82
C ARG A 279 1.67 15.29 -10.48
N ILE A 280 1.41 14.03 -10.14
CA ILE A 280 0.32 13.25 -10.76
C ILE A 280 -1.07 13.62 -10.23
N PHE A 281 -1.16 14.43 -9.17
CA PHE A 281 -2.42 14.79 -8.52
C PHE A 281 -2.91 16.20 -8.82
N TYR A 282 -2.18 17.00 -9.61
CA TYR A 282 -2.58 18.37 -9.87
C TYR A 282 -3.95 18.42 -10.58
N ASP A 283 -4.67 19.51 -10.43
CA ASP A 283 -6.00 19.79 -11.03
C ASP A 283 -7.12 18.77 -10.74
N LEU A 284 -6.97 17.89 -9.75
CA LEU A 284 -8.03 17.03 -9.29
C LEU A 284 -8.83 17.72 -8.17
N ALA A 285 -10.14 17.75 -8.33
CA ALA A 285 -11.05 18.26 -7.32
C ALA A 285 -11.12 17.35 -6.09
N ALA A 286 -11.76 17.80 -5.02
CA ALA A 286 -12.13 16.93 -3.91
C ALA A 286 -12.98 15.76 -4.44
N PRO A 287 -12.70 14.51 -4.04
CA PRO A 287 -13.47 13.35 -4.51
C PRO A 287 -14.92 13.42 -3.99
N PRO A 288 -15.88 12.86 -4.72
CA PRO A 288 -17.23 12.76 -4.25
C PRO A 288 -17.31 11.85 -3.02
N SER A 289 -18.23 12.16 -2.10
CA SER A 289 -18.51 11.37 -0.90
C SER A 289 -20.01 11.22 -0.70
N HIS A 290 -20.45 10.08 -0.20
CA HIS A 290 -21.85 9.85 0.16
C HIS A 290 -22.12 10.03 1.67
N GLY A 291 -21.08 10.35 2.46
CA GLY A 291 -21.19 10.48 3.92
C GLY A 291 -21.25 9.12 4.65
N GLU A 292 -21.51 9.18 5.95
CA GLU A 292 -21.54 8.00 6.83
C GLU A 292 -22.93 7.40 6.92
N ALA A 293 -23.02 6.08 7.07
CA ALA A 293 -24.30 5.40 7.29
C ALA A 293 -24.89 5.78 8.67
N PRO A 294 -26.22 5.97 8.79
CA PRO A 294 -26.85 6.38 10.05
C PRO A 294 -26.54 5.47 11.24
N GLN A 295 -26.42 4.15 10.99
CA GLN A 295 -26.05 3.19 12.05
C GLN A 295 -24.60 3.35 12.51
N ASP A 296 -23.69 3.76 11.64
CA ASP A 296 -22.29 4.03 11.98
C ASP A 296 -22.17 5.32 12.80
N VAL A 297 -22.92 6.35 12.43
CA VAL A 297 -23.03 7.60 13.19
C VAL A 297 -23.58 7.31 14.60
N ALA A 298 -24.66 6.53 14.71
CA ALA A 298 -25.23 6.16 16.01
C ALA A 298 -24.27 5.34 16.87
N ARG A 299 -23.54 4.39 16.27
CA ARG A 299 -22.54 3.59 16.97
C ARG A 299 -21.38 4.45 17.47
N ALA A 300 -20.87 5.35 16.64
CA ALA A 300 -19.80 6.28 16.98
C ALA A 300 -20.24 7.21 18.13
N ALA A 301 -21.44 7.78 18.07
CA ALA A 301 -21.99 8.62 19.14
C ALA A 301 -22.12 7.85 20.46
N LYS A 302 -22.60 6.59 20.42
CA LYS A 302 -22.66 5.73 21.62
C LYS A 302 -21.27 5.48 22.19
N ALA A 303 -20.31 5.09 21.36
CA ALA A 303 -18.94 4.83 21.81
C ALA A 303 -18.28 6.09 22.40
N ALA A 304 -18.53 7.26 21.79
CA ALA A 304 -18.05 8.54 22.30
C ALA A 304 -18.69 8.90 23.66
N ALA A 305 -20.00 8.67 23.83
CA ALA A 305 -20.69 8.89 25.11
C ALA A 305 -20.13 7.99 26.22
N GLU A 306 -19.91 6.71 25.91
CA GLU A 306 -19.31 5.77 26.86
C GLU A 306 -17.86 6.12 27.20
N ALA A 307 -17.07 6.61 26.23
CA ALA A 307 -15.72 7.07 26.48
C ALA A 307 -15.70 8.30 27.39
N ARG A 308 -16.56 9.29 27.12
CA ARG A 308 -16.71 10.48 28.00
C ARG A 308 -17.10 10.11 29.44
N ALA A 309 -18.03 9.17 29.61
CA ALA A 309 -18.46 8.69 30.92
C ALA A 309 -17.30 8.07 31.73
N ARG A 310 -16.30 7.51 31.05
CA ARG A 310 -15.06 6.96 31.63
C ARG A 310 -13.90 7.98 31.70
N GLY A 311 -14.16 9.25 31.41
CA GLY A 311 -13.14 10.29 31.41
C GLY A 311 -12.25 10.32 30.17
N GLY A 312 -12.61 9.56 29.13
CA GLY A 312 -11.92 9.55 27.83
C GLY A 312 -12.07 10.85 27.06
N PHE A 313 -11.32 10.99 25.99
CA PHE A 313 -11.32 12.14 25.08
C PHE A 313 -12.06 11.79 23.80
N THR A 314 -12.84 12.75 23.29
CA THR A 314 -13.58 12.61 22.04
C THR A 314 -13.41 13.86 21.19
N ALA A 315 -13.56 13.71 19.87
CA ALA A 315 -13.55 14.83 18.94
C ALA A 315 -14.66 14.64 17.88
N THR A 316 -15.19 15.75 17.37
CA THR A 316 -16.11 15.71 16.23
C THR A 316 -15.36 16.11 14.97
N ILE A 317 -15.38 15.22 13.97
CA ILE A 317 -14.71 15.39 12.68
C ILE A 317 -15.76 15.11 11.60
N HIS A 318 -15.98 16.06 10.69
CA HIS A 318 -16.99 15.96 9.62
C HIS A 318 -18.40 15.56 10.13
N GLY A 319 -18.77 16.06 11.33
CA GLY A 319 -20.07 15.80 11.94
C GLY A 319 -20.20 14.45 12.67
N MET A 320 -19.18 13.61 12.64
CA MET A 320 -19.14 12.35 13.36
C MET A 320 -18.25 12.43 14.61
N GLU A 321 -18.70 11.83 15.71
CA GLU A 321 -17.93 11.75 16.95
C GLU A 321 -16.93 10.59 16.93
N PHE A 322 -15.72 10.85 17.32
CA PHE A 322 -14.64 9.86 17.44
C PHE A 322 -14.10 9.80 18.87
N VAL A 323 -13.83 8.60 19.36
CA VAL A 323 -13.03 8.40 20.56
C VAL A 323 -11.55 8.57 20.21
N LEU A 324 -10.86 9.47 20.90
CA LEU A 324 -9.44 9.70 20.69
C LEU A 324 -8.62 8.66 21.48
N PRO A 325 -7.81 7.82 20.80
CA PRO A 325 -6.93 6.88 21.48
C PRO A 325 -5.82 7.58 22.28
N SER A 326 -5.34 6.95 23.34
CA SER A 326 -4.27 7.47 24.22
C SER A 326 -3.03 7.90 23.42
N ARG A 327 -2.64 7.16 22.39
CA ARG A 327 -1.50 7.52 21.54
C ARG A 327 -1.58 8.92 20.91
N PHE A 328 -2.78 9.49 20.76
CA PHE A 328 -2.98 10.86 20.30
C PHE A 328 -3.19 11.83 21.46
N VAL A 329 -3.83 11.37 22.52
CA VAL A 329 -4.17 12.20 23.69
C VAL A 329 -2.93 12.46 24.56
N ASP A 330 -2.11 11.43 24.80
CA ASP A 330 -0.97 11.52 25.72
C ASP A 330 0.05 12.61 25.30
N PRO A 331 0.48 12.70 24.01
CA PRO A 331 1.35 13.79 23.57
C PRO A 331 0.72 15.19 23.70
N MET A 332 -0.61 15.29 23.54
CA MET A 332 -1.33 16.55 23.72
C MET A 332 -1.36 16.95 25.19
N LEU A 333 -1.60 16.01 26.10
CA LEU A 333 -1.54 16.22 27.54
C LEU A 333 -0.13 16.64 27.98
N ASP A 334 0.90 15.98 27.50
CA ASP A 334 2.30 16.36 27.75
C ASP A 334 2.57 17.80 27.30
N SER A 335 2.01 18.21 26.15
CA SER A 335 2.13 19.58 25.66
C SER A 335 1.43 20.58 26.58
N VAL A 336 0.26 20.24 27.12
CA VAL A 336 -0.45 21.08 28.10
C VAL A 336 0.38 21.23 29.38
N VAL A 337 0.92 20.10 29.91
CA VAL A 337 1.78 20.10 31.12
C VAL A 337 3.01 20.98 30.90
N LYS A 338 3.69 20.85 29.76
CA LYS A 338 4.85 21.69 29.41
C LYS A 338 4.45 23.16 29.24
N GLY A 339 3.31 23.44 28.62
CA GLY A 339 2.82 24.80 28.39
C GLY A 339 2.56 25.59 29.67
N ARG A 340 2.18 24.93 30.77
CA ARG A 340 2.06 25.57 32.08
C ARG A 340 3.36 25.58 32.92
N GLY A 341 4.50 25.17 32.31
CA GLY A 341 5.79 25.09 33.00
C GLY A 341 5.90 23.91 33.98
N GLY A 342 5.00 22.89 33.87
CA GLY A 342 4.98 21.72 34.71
C GLY A 342 5.82 20.57 34.19
N SER A 343 6.03 19.57 35.06
CA SER A 343 6.64 18.28 34.75
C SER A 343 5.89 17.17 35.49
N GLY A 344 5.97 15.94 34.97
CA GLY A 344 5.32 14.77 35.55
C GLY A 344 3.98 14.43 34.90
N ALA A 345 3.20 13.56 35.56
CA ALA A 345 1.93 13.07 35.02
C ALA A 345 0.88 14.19 34.89
N PRO A 346 0.03 14.16 33.85
CA PRO A 346 -1.05 15.11 33.68
C PRO A 346 -2.05 15.06 34.84
N THR A 347 -2.55 16.22 35.25
CA THR A 347 -3.57 16.39 36.28
C THR A 347 -4.98 16.42 35.69
N ALA A 348 -6.01 16.47 36.58
CA ALA A 348 -7.39 16.67 36.13
C ALA A 348 -7.60 18.04 35.45
N ASP A 349 -6.88 19.08 35.93
CA ASP A 349 -6.94 20.41 35.33
C ASP A 349 -6.28 20.42 33.93
N ASP A 350 -5.18 19.70 33.72
CA ASP A 350 -4.56 19.54 32.42
C ASP A 350 -5.51 18.83 31.43
N SER A 351 -6.22 17.81 31.91
CA SER A 351 -7.24 17.11 31.13
C SER A 351 -8.42 18.03 30.76
N THR A 352 -8.83 18.90 31.69
CA THR A 352 -9.87 19.90 31.46
C THR A 352 -9.42 20.95 30.43
N ALA A 353 -8.19 21.46 30.58
CA ALA A 353 -7.59 22.39 29.63
C ALA A 353 -7.48 21.78 28.23
N LEU A 354 -7.04 20.53 28.11
CA LEU A 354 -7.00 19.84 26.82
C LEU A 354 -8.39 19.72 26.21
N ARG A 355 -9.42 19.31 26.98
CA ARG A 355 -10.80 19.22 26.46
C ARG A 355 -11.30 20.54 25.90
N ALA A 356 -10.98 21.65 26.58
CA ALA A 356 -11.36 22.98 26.12
C ALA A 356 -10.64 23.37 24.82
N ALA A 357 -9.37 22.96 24.64
CA ALA A 357 -8.57 23.28 23.47
C ALA A 357 -8.82 22.33 22.28
N LEU A 358 -9.36 21.13 22.50
CA LEU A 358 -9.54 20.10 21.47
C LEU A 358 -10.31 20.58 20.24
N PRO A 359 -11.43 21.32 20.34
CA PRO A 359 -12.14 21.82 19.15
C PRO A 359 -11.23 22.63 18.22
N ASP A 360 -10.42 23.52 18.77
CA ASP A 360 -9.51 24.36 17.98
C ASP A 360 -8.33 23.56 17.42
N ILE A 361 -7.80 22.61 18.19
CA ILE A 361 -6.75 21.70 17.75
C ILE A 361 -7.26 20.86 16.57
N ILE A 362 -8.44 20.27 16.71
CA ILE A 362 -9.06 19.45 15.65
C ILE A 362 -9.39 20.32 14.43
N ALA A 363 -9.95 21.51 14.63
CA ALA A 363 -10.24 22.42 13.53
C ALA A 363 -8.98 22.80 12.74
N LYS A 364 -7.85 23.02 13.41
CA LYS A 364 -6.55 23.25 12.76
C LYS A 364 -6.04 22.02 12.03
N LEU A 365 -6.11 20.84 12.66
CA LEU A 365 -5.67 19.57 12.05
C LEU A 365 -6.52 19.20 10.84
N VAL A 366 -7.84 19.28 10.95
CA VAL A 366 -8.79 18.98 9.88
C VAL A 366 -8.76 20.10 8.84
N GLY A 367 -8.77 21.36 9.25
CA GLY A 367 -8.76 22.53 8.35
C GLY A 367 -7.48 22.63 7.51
N SER A 368 -6.32 22.26 8.07
CA SER A 368 -5.08 22.14 7.29
C SER A 368 -5.09 20.96 6.30
N ASN A 369 -6.01 20.01 6.47
CA ASN A 369 -6.22 18.85 5.59
C ASN A 369 -7.41 19.01 4.65
N ILE A 370 -8.19 20.08 4.71
CA ILE A 370 -9.22 20.42 3.69
C ILE A 370 -8.49 20.92 2.45
N ARG A 371 -7.94 19.95 1.72
CA ARG A 371 -7.31 20.19 0.43
C ARG A 371 -8.31 19.85 -0.66
N THR A 372 -8.30 20.62 -1.69
CA THR A 372 -9.09 20.38 -2.89
C THR A 372 -8.40 19.30 -3.71
N GLY A 373 -8.61 18.02 -3.39
CA GLY A 373 -8.10 16.89 -4.16
C GLY A 373 -7.14 15.98 -3.43
N PRO A 374 -6.73 14.87 -4.09
CA PRO A 374 -5.83 13.88 -3.52
C PRO A 374 -4.40 14.42 -3.40
N THR A 375 -3.73 14.08 -2.32
CA THR A 375 -2.34 14.49 -2.07
C THR A 375 -1.37 13.33 -2.01
N GLN A 376 -1.87 12.09 -2.11
CA GLN A 376 -1.11 10.84 -1.93
C GLN A 376 -1.83 9.68 -2.59
N CYS A 377 -1.11 8.57 -2.83
CA CYS A 377 -1.70 7.26 -3.06
C CYS A 377 -1.52 6.39 -1.80
N HIS A 378 -2.43 5.45 -1.60
CA HIS A 378 -2.17 4.34 -0.69
C HIS A 378 -1.26 3.33 -1.38
N ASP A 379 -1.63 2.91 -2.59
CA ASP A 379 -0.88 1.93 -3.35
C ASP A 379 -0.82 2.29 -4.85
N ILE A 380 0.27 1.85 -5.51
CA ILE A 380 0.46 1.94 -6.95
C ILE A 380 0.88 0.57 -7.46
N THR A 381 0.18 0.05 -8.45
CA THR A 381 0.58 -1.17 -9.17
C THR A 381 1.11 -0.80 -10.55
N VAL A 382 2.09 -1.56 -11.05
CA VAL A 382 2.69 -1.32 -12.36
C VAL A 382 2.52 -2.51 -13.28
N TYR A 383 2.35 -2.23 -14.57
CA TYR A 383 2.37 -3.23 -15.63
C TYR A 383 3.36 -2.78 -16.73
N PRO A 384 4.67 -2.98 -16.48
CA PRO A 384 5.73 -2.43 -17.34
C PRO A 384 5.66 -2.92 -18.80
N ALA A 385 5.14 -4.13 -19.03
CA ALA A 385 5.02 -4.71 -20.37
C ALA A 385 4.16 -3.87 -21.33
N ILE A 386 3.23 -3.09 -20.79
CA ILE A 386 2.36 -2.19 -21.58
C ILE A 386 2.60 -0.71 -21.24
N GLY A 387 3.58 -0.40 -20.39
CA GLY A 387 3.92 0.97 -20.00
C GLY A 387 2.87 1.67 -19.14
N LEU A 388 2.08 0.94 -18.38
CA LEU A 388 1.00 1.49 -17.57
C LEU A 388 1.19 1.21 -16.07
N ALA A 389 0.68 2.13 -15.24
CA ALA A 389 0.48 1.91 -13.82
C ALA A 389 -0.91 2.37 -13.38
N GLY A 390 -1.42 1.77 -12.31
CA GLY A 390 -2.65 2.13 -11.66
C GLY A 390 -2.40 2.56 -10.22
N GLY A 391 -2.96 3.69 -9.79
CA GLY A 391 -2.81 4.19 -8.43
C GLY A 391 -4.14 4.33 -7.71
N ALA A 392 -4.26 3.78 -6.50
CA ALA A 392 -5.36 4.02 -5.58
C ALA A 392 -5.00 5.22 -4.70
N CYS A 393 -5.58 6.39 -4.96
CA CYS A 393 -5.02 7.65 -4.52
C CYS A 393 -6.09 8.61 -3.99
N GLY A 394 -6.14 8.81 -2.70
CA GLY A 394 -6.86 9.90 -2.03
C GLY A 394 -8.27 10.18 -2.52
N GLY A 395 -9.08 9.14 -2.80
CA GLY A 395 -10.43 9.26 -3.34
C GLY A 395 -10.55 9.07 -4.86
N TYR A 396 -9.45 8.70 -5.53
CA TYR A 396 -9.40 8.44 -6.96
C TYR A 396 -8.65 7.15 -7.31
N GLY A 397 -9.10 6.49 -8.37
CA GLY A 397 -8.28 5.57 -9.14
C GLY A 397 -7.59 6.32 -10.28
N LEU A 398 -6.26 6.25 -10.36
CA LEU A 398 -5.47 6.90 -11.38
C LEU A 398 -4.92 5.89 -12.38
N LEU A 399 -4.90 6.26 -13.65
CA LEU A 399 -4.15 5.56 -14.69
C LEU A 399 -2.95 6.42 -15.07
N LEU A 400 -1.75 5.80 -15.06
CA LEU A 400 -0.49 6.48 -15.33
C LEU A 400 0.20 5.86 -16.54
N ASP A 401 0.81 6.70 -17.39
CA ASP A 401 1.82 6.32 -18.38
C ASP A 401 3.19 6.26 -17.70
N ILE A 402 3.83 5.10 -17.75
CA ILE A 402 5.17 4.85 -17.23
C ILE A 402 6.15 4.44 -18.33
N SER A 403 5.90 4.81 -19.58
CA SER A 403 6.82 4.60 -20.70
C SER A 403 8.18 5.30 -20.52
N ASP A 404 8.18 6.39 -19.75
CA ASP A 404 9.34 6.98 -19.09
C ASP A 404 9.20 6.71 -17.60
N VAL A 405 9.88 5.67 -17.11
CA VAL A 405 9.79 5.22 -15.71
C VAL A 405 10.20 6.32 -14.72
N ALA A 406 11.15 7.17 -15.10
CA ALA A 406 11.59 8.26 -14.25
C ALA A 406 10.58 9.42 -14.18
N ASN A 407 9.65 9.55 -15.13
CA ASN A 407 8.70 10.65 -15.21
C ASN A 407 7.27 10.19 -15.53
N PRO A 408 6.63 9.41 -14.65
CA PRO A 408 5.26 8.96 -14.85
C PRO A 408 4.30 10.12 -15.04
N LYS A 409 3.30 9.93 -15.92
CA LYS A 409 2.29 10.94 -16.26
C LYS A 409 0.90 10.39 -16.05
N ARG A 410 0.01 11.20 -15.46
CA ARG A 410 -1.40 10.82 -15.34
C ARG A 410 -2.09 10.88 -16.69
N LEU A 411 -2.68 9.73 -17.10
CA LEU A 411 -3.53 9.62 -18.30
C LEU A 411 -4.99 9.89 -17.98
N GLY A 412 -5.46 9.48 -16.80
CA GLY A 412 -6.84 9.64 -16.39
C GLY A 412 -7.03 9.44 -14.89
N ALA A 413 -8.21 9.81 -14.42
CA ALA A 413 -8.64 9.66 -13.03
C ALA A 413 -10.12 9.30 -13.00
N VAL A 414 -10.52 8.39 -12.13
CA VAL A 414 -11.90 8.02 -11.86
C VAL A 414 -12.17 8.13 -10.38
N SER A 415 -13.39 8.47 -10.01
CA SER A 415 -13.84 8.51 -8.62
C SER A 415 -15.24 7.92 -8.52
N ASP A 416 -15.58 7.37 -7.35
CA ASP A 416 -16.88 6.82 -7.05
C ASP A 416 -17.29 7.24 -5.65
N SER A 417 -18.48 7.82 -5.51
CA SER A 417 -19.02 8.26 -4.22
C SER A 417 -19.32 7.11 -3.26
N ASN A 418 -19.38 5.86 -3.76
CA ASN A 418 -19.56 4.68 -2.92
C ASN A 418 -18.25 4.19 -2.30
N PHE A 419 -17.09 4.62 -2.81
CA PHE A 419 -15.81 4.31 -2.21
C PHE A 419 -15.53 5.20 -1.00
N SER A 420 -15.10 4.57 0.08
CA SER A 420 -14.68 5.25 1.30
C SER A 420 -13.20 5.58 1.27
N PHE A 421 -12.38 4.59 0.90
CA PHE A 421 -10.93 4.73 0.84
C PHE A 421 -10.36 3.88 -0.29
N TRP A 422 -9.84 4.52 -1.33
CA TRP A 422 -9.19 3.85 -2.45
C TRP A 422 -7.86 3.24 -1.97
N HIS A 423 -7.84 1.90 -1.84
CA HIS A 423 -6.80 1.19 -1.11
C HIS A 423 -5.73 0.61 -2.04
N SER A 424 -6.11 -0.28 -2.94
CA SER A 424 -5.17 -0.88 -3.88
C SER A 424 -5.71 -0.94 -5.31
N ALA A 425 -4.80 -1.14 -6.24
CA ALA A 425 -5.08 -1.30 -7.66
C ALA A 425 -4.43 -2.59 -8.16
N THR A 426 -5.06 -3.27 -9.12
CA THR A 426 -4.46 -4.46 -9.75
C THR A 426 -4.93 -4.62 -11.18
N PHE A 427 -4.00 -4.97 -12.09
CA PHE A 427 -4.34 -5.29 -13.48
C PHE A 427 -4.78 -6.75 -13.60
N ASN A 428 -5.67 -7.01 -14.55
CA ASN A 428 -5.87 -8.37 -15.01
C ASN A 428 -4.66 -8.85 -15.84
N ASN A 429 -4.56 -10.15 -16.12
CA ASN A 429 -3.38 -10.76 -16.72
C ASN A 429 -3.01 -10.22 -18.12
N ASP A 430 -3.96 -9.66 -18.85
CA ASP A 430 -3.73 -9.09 -20.19
C ASP A 430 -3.61 -7.55 -20.19
N GLY A 431 -3.70 -6.91 -19.01
CA GLY A 431 -3.57 -5.46 -18.84
C GLY A 431 -4.72 -4.65 -19.41
N THR A 432 -5.85 -5.29 -19.77
CA THR A 432 -7.01 -4.60 -20.38
C THR A 432 -7.97 -4.05 -19.35
N LYS A 433 -7.83 -4.46 -18.08
CA LYS A 433 -8.69 -4.02 -16.96
C LYS A 433 -7.85 -3.70 -15.74
N LEU A 434 -8.28 -2.69 -15.03
CA LEU A 434 -7.71 -2.26 -13.76
C LEU A 434 -8.81 -2.31 -12.69
N LEU A 435 -8.60 -3.11 -11.66
CA LEU A 435 -9.47 -3.24 -10.49
C LEU A 435 -8.97 -2.34 -9.38
N PHE A 436 -9.86 -1.60 -8.76
CA PHE A 436 -9.57 -0.87 -7.53
C PHE A 436 -10.35 -1.47 -6.36
N THR A 437 -9.77 -1.43 -5.17
CA THR A 437 -10.40 -1.90 -3.94
C THR A 437 -10.72 -0.77 -2.99
N ASP A 438 -11.76 -0.96 -2.18
CA ASP A 438 -12.16 -0.03 -1.13
C ASP A 438 -11.79 -0.61 0.25
N GLU A 439 -11.00 0.12 1.03
CA GLU A 439 -10.74 -0.19 2.44
C GLU A 439 -11.71 0.57 3.32
N TRP A 440 -12.90 0.03 3.50
CA TRP A 440 -13.91 0.67 4.31
C TRP A 440 -13.49 0.80 5.79
N GLY A 441 -13.55 2.02 6.31
CA GLY A 441 -13.17 2.30 7.69
C GLY A 441 -11.67 2.38 7.94
N GLY A 442 -10.83 2.41 6.87
CA GLY A 442 -9.38 2.50 6.95
C GLY A 442 -8.76 1.35 7.74
N GLY A 443 -9.25 0.11 7.52
CA GLY A 443 -8.79 -1.09 8.22
C GLY A 443 -9.16 -1.17 9.70
N GLY A 444 -9.66 -0.10 10.28
CA GLY A 444 -9.89 -0.02 11.73
C GLY A 444 -11.18 -0.66 12.22
N GLN A 445 -12.20 -0.69 11.38
CA GLN A 445 -13.50 -1.29 11.72
C GLN A 445 -14.25 -1.73 10.47
N PRO A 446 -14.74 -2.96 10.42
CA PRO A 446 -15.64 -3.39 9.36
C PRO A 446 -16.94 -2.59 9.46
N ARG A 447 -17.36 -2.01 8.35
CA ARG A 447 -18.63 -1.32 8.21
C ARG A 447 -19.42 -1.98 7.09
N CYS A 448 -20.69 -2.24 7.34
CA CYS A 448 -21.61 -2.70 6.29
C CYS A 448 -22.46 -1.50 5.85
N ARG A 449 -22.51 -1.27 4.57
CA ARG A 449 -23.38 -0.27 3.95
C ARG A 449 -24.47 -0.92 3.14
#